data_447911323aae22c07fa4e95ef439b338
#
_entry.id   447911323aae22c07fa4e95ef439b338
#
_cell.length_a   1.000
_cell.length_b   1.000
_cell.length_c   1.000
_cell.angle_alpha   90.00
_cell.angle_beta   90.00
_cell.angle_gamma   90.00
#
_symmetry.space_group_name_H-M   'P 1'
#
loop_
_entity.id
_entity.type
_entity.pdbx_description
1 polymer ?
#
loop_
_entity_poly.entity_id
_entity_poly.type
_entity_poly.pdbx_seq_one_letter_code
_entity_poly.pdbx_strand_id
1 'polypeptide(L)'
;MTEAVFAAEPTRLLIAALIRASVGAAVVAMTMAAGIMAAMPGVAELSPVYLAAMVCAINGGATAFSHVNDSGFWLVGSLLEIDEKTTLMSWTMMETIIGFTGLICTIVISLFA
;
A
#
# COMPACT_ATOMS: atom_id res chain seq x y z
N MET A 1 9.77 -13.75 -16.83
CA MET A 1 8.44 -13.38 -16.33
C MET A 1 8.40 -13.24 -14.81
N THR A 2 8.90 -14.22 -14.05
CA THR A 2 8.93 -14.17 -12.59
C THR A 2 9.77 -12.99 -12.08
N GLU A 3 10.93 -12.72 -12.70
CA GLU A 3 11.79 -11.61 -12.33
C GLU A 3 11.13 -10.25 -12.56
N ALA A 4 10.40 -10.11 -13.67
CA ALA A 4 9.67 -8.89 -13.99
C ALA A 4 8.54 -8.63 -12.98
N VAL A 5 7.83 -9.68 -12.58
CA VAL A 5 6.77 -9.58 -11.57
C VAL A 5 7.37 -9.21 -10.21
N PHE A 6 8.46 -9.86 -9.82
CA PHE A 6 9.17 -9.57 -8.58
C PHE A 6 9.64 -8.10 -8.54
N ALA A 7 10.24 -7.62 -9.64
CA ALA A 7 10.71 -6.25 -9.72
C ALA A 7 9.58 -5.22 -9.73
N ALA A 8 8.38 -5.60 -10.19
CA ALA A 8 7.23 -4.71 -10.27
C ALA A 8 6.52 -4.50 -8.92
N GLU A 9 6.64 -5.44 -7.97
CA GLU A 9 5.94 -5.35 -6.69
C GLU A 9 6.30 -4.10 -5.88
N PRO A 10 7.59 -3.74 -5.72
CA PRO A 10 7.96 -2.49 -5.05
C PRO A 10 7.42 -1.25 -5.77
N THR A 11 7.38 -1.26 -7.10
CA THR A 11 6.84 -0.15 -7.88
C THR A 11 5.34 0.03 -7.62
N ARG A 12 4.60 -1.06 -7.54
CA ARG A 12 3.16 -1.03 -7.24
C ARG A 12 2.88 -0.47 -5.85
N LEU A 13 3.63 -0.92 -4.86
CA LEU A 13 3.54 -0.35 -3.51
C LEU A 13 3.89 1.14 -3.53
N LEU A 14 4.96 1.52 -4.23
CA LEU A 14 5.41 2.90 -4.30
C LEU A 14 4.34 3.81 -4.92
N ILE A 15 3.72 3.39 -6.02
CA ILE A 15 2.64 4.16 -6.66
C ILE A 15 1.48 4.36 -5.70
N ALA A 16 1.03 3.28 -5.05
CA ALA A 16 -0.06 3.36 -4.08
C ALA A 16 0.31 4.26 -2.89
N ALA A 17 1.55 4.18 -2.40
CA ALA A 17 2.03 5.00 -1.30
C ALA A 17 2.10 6.48 -1.67
N LEU A 18 2.55 6.81 -2.88
CA LEU A 18 2.58 8.20 -3.36
C LEU A 18 1.18 8.78 -3.50
N ILE A 19 0.24 7.99 -4.02
CA ILE A 19 -1.16 8.41 -4.10
C ILE A 19 -1.73 8.57 -2.68
N ARG A 20 -1.44 7.63 -1.80
CA ARG A 20 -1.86 7.68 -0.39
C ARG A 20 -1.37 8.94 0.29
N ALA A 21 -0.09 9.26 0.14
CA ALA A 21 0.50 10.45 0.73
C ALA A 21 -0.10 11.74 0.18
N SER A 22 -0.50 11.73 -1.09
CA SER A 22 -1.07 12.90 -1.76
C SER A 22 -2.55 13.10 -1.43
N VAL A 23 -3.33 12.04 -1.45
CA VAL A 23 -4.81 12.11 -1.31
C VAL A 23 -5.25 11.96 0.14
N GLY A 24 -4.51 11.19 0.92
CA GLY A 24 -4.80 11.01 2.34
C GLY A 24 -5.87 9.97 2.67
N ALA A 25 -6.50 9.36 1.68
CA ALA A 25 -7.53 8.34 1.91
C ALA A 25 -7.08 7.00 1.32
N ALA A 26 -7.05 5.97 2.16
CA ALA A 26 -6.60 4.64 1.76
C ALA A 26 -7.44 4.05 0.62
N VAL A 27 -8.76 4.15 0.73
CA VAL A 27 -9.67 3.60 -0.28
C VAL A 27 -9.45 4.28 -1.64
N VAL A 28 -9.28 5.59 -1.64
CA VAL A 28 -9.02 6.35 -2.87
C VAL A 28 -7.67 5.94 -3.46
N ALA A 29 -6.64 5.81 -2.62
CA ALA A 29 -5.31 5.40 -3.08
C ALA A 29 -5.34 3.99 -3.69
N MET A 30 -6.03 3.04 -3.04
CA MET A 30 -6.19 1.68 -3.56
C MET A 30 -6.91 1.67 -4.91
N THR A 31 -8.02 2.39 -5.01
CA THR A 31 -8.83 2.44 -6.22
C THR A 31 -8.06 3.06 -7.39
N MET A 32 -7.39 4.18 -7.14
CA MET A 32 -6.59 4.85 -8.17
C MET A 32 -5.41 3.99 -8.63
N ALA A 33 -4.67 3.43 -7.69
CA ALA A 33 -3.54 2.56 -8.01
C ALA A 33 -3.99 1.32 -8.77
N ALA A 34 -5.08 0.69 -8.35
CA ALA A 34 -5.65 -0.46 -9.04
C ALA A 34 -6.08 -0.12 -10.46
N GLY A 35 -6.69 1.05 -10.66
CA GLY A 35 -7.07 1.52 -11.99
C GLY A 35 -5.87 1.73 -12.89
N ILE A 36 -4.80 2.33 -12.39
CA ILE A 36 -3.56 2.53 -13.14
C ILE A 36 -2.94 1.17 -13.51
N MET A 37 -2.85 0.27 -12.54
CA MET A 37 -2.26 -1.05 -12.76
C MET A 37 -3.08 -1.88 -13.76
N ALA A 38 -4.40 -1.84 -13.67
CA ALA A 38 -5.29 -2.58 -14.57
C ALA A 38 -5.15 -2.13 -16.03
N ALA A 39 -4.80 -0.88 -16.25
CA ALA A 39 -4.59 -0.33 -17.59
C ALA A 39 -3.22 -0.68 -18.18
N MET A 40 -2.30 -1.21 -17.39
CA MET A 40 -0.96 -1.53 -17.87
C MET A 40 -0.96 -2.80 -18.73
N PRO A 41 -0.15 -2.84 -19.83
CA PRO A 41 -0.06 -4.03 -20.65
C PRO A 41 0.43 -5.25 -19.87
N GLY A 42 -0.14 -6.41 -20.16
CA GLY A 42 0.28 -7.69 -19.58
C GLY A 42 -0.33 -8.03 -18.24
N VAL A 43 -1.01 -7.10 -17.57
CA VAL A 43 -1.62 -7.37 -16.25
C VAL A 43 -2.74 -8.39 -16.36
N ALA A 44 -3.56 -8.33 -17.42
CA ALA A 44 -4.65 -9.27 -17.62
C ALA A 44 -4.16 -10.70 -17.88
N GLU A 45 -2.92 -10.86 -18.29
CA GLU A 45 -2.30 -12.17 -18.60
C GLU A 45 -1.61 -12.80 -17.38
N LEU A 46 -1.56 -12.11 -16.25
CA LEU A 46 -0.93 -12.64 -15.04
C LEU A 46 -1.77 -13.78 -14.46
N SER A 47 -1.07 -14.74 -13.83
CA SER A 47 -1.75 -15.82 -13.12
C SER A 47 -2.54 -15.27 -11.93
N PRO A 48 -3.56 -16.00 -11.41
CA PRO A 48 -4.31 -15.55 -10.25
C PRO A 48 -3.45 -15.25 -9.03
N VAL A 49 -2.35 -15.99 -8.82
CA VAL A 49 -1.45 -15.77 -7.69
C VAL A 49 -0.74 -14.41 -7.83
N TYR A 50 -0.26 -14.08 -9.02
CA TYR A 50 0.40 -12.80 -9.26
C TYR A 50 -0.57 -11.63 -9.20
N LEU A 51 -1.81 -11.81 -9.63
CA LEU A 51 -2.85 -10.79 -9.47
C LEU A 51 -3.16 -10.54 -7.99
N ALA A 52 -3.24 -11.61 -7.20
CA ALA A 52 -3.43 -11.49 -5.75
C ALA A 52 -2.25 -10.79 -5.09
N ALA A 53 -1.02 -11.12 -5.49
CA ALA A 53 0.18 -10.44 -5.00
C ALA A 53 0.16 -8.95 -5.33
N MET A 54 -0.27 -8.60 -6.54
CA MET A 54 -0.41 -7.20 -6.96
C MET A 54 -1.40 -6.45 -6.08
N VAL A 55 -2.54 -7.05 -5.78
CA VAL A 55 -3.55 -6.45 -4.89
C VAL A 55 -2.98 -6.24 -3.49
N CYS A 56 -2.25 -7.20 -2.96
CA CYS A 56 -1.61 -7.08 -1.65
C CYS A 56 -0.55 -5.96 -1.62
N ALA A 57 0.23 -5.81 -2.69
CA ALA A 57 1.22 -4.73 -2.80
C ALA A 57 0.55 -3.36 -2.83
N ILE A 58 -0.54 -3.21 -3.58
CA ILE A 58 -1.32 -1.98 -3.63
C ILE A 58 -1.88 -1.64 -2.24
N ASN A 59 -2.44 -2.64 -1.55
CA ASN A 59 -2.97 -2.45 -0.20
C ASN A 59 -1.88 -2.03 0.78
N GLY A 60 -0.70 -2.63 0.69
CA GLY A 60 0.44 -2.24 1.51
C GLY A 60 0.82 -0.78 1.32
N GLY A 61 0.91 -0.33 0.07
CA GLY A 61 1.20 1.07 -0.24
C GLY A 61 0.11 2.02 0.22
N ALA A 62 -1.15 1.64 0.05
CA ALA A 62 -2.28 2.46 0.47
C ALA A 62 -2.43 2.54 1.99
N THR A 63 -1.92 1.57 2.72
CA THR A 63 -1.92 1.56 4.19
C THR A 63 -0.78 2.40 4.75
N ALA A 64 0.39 2.37 4.11
CA ALA A 64 1.58 3.07 4.58
C ALA A 64 1.39 4.59 4.58
N PHE A 65 2.18 5.26 5.42
CA PHE A 65 2.30 6.73 5.47
C PHE A 65 0.97 7.47 5.77
N SER A 66 0.13 6.90 6.63
CA SER A 66 -1.00 7.64 7.19
C SER A 66 -0.46 8.85 7.97
N HIS A 67 -0.90 10.06 7.62
CA HIS A 67 -0.41 11.28 8.25
C HIS A 67 -1.51 12.35 8.32
N VAL A 68 -1.12 13.61 8.47
CA VAL A 68 -2.05 14.72 8.76
C VAL A 68 -3.14 14.95 7.70
N ASN A 69 -3.02 14.42 6.50
CA ASN A 69 -4.07 14.52 5.49
C ASN A 69 -5.04 13.33 5.49
N ASP A 70 -4.90 12.42 6.43
CA ASP A 70 -5.74 11.23 6.56
C ASP A 70 -6.73 11.40 7.71
N SER A 71 -8.02 11.23 7.44
CA SER A 71 -9.05 11.31 8.48
C SER A 71 -8.85 10.26 9.57
N GLY A 72 -8.35 9.08 9.24
CA GLY A 72 -8.02 8.03 10.21
C GLY A 72 -6.95 8.47 11.20
N PHE A 73 -5.96 9.22 10.74
CA PHE A 73 -4.91 9.79 11.58
C PHE A 73 -5.52 10.69 12.68
N TRP A 74 -6.40 11.62 12.29
CA TRP A 74 -7.05 12.52 13.23
C TRP A 74 -8.02 11.80 14.15
N LEU A 75 -8.72 10.79 13.64
CA LEU A 75 -9.65 9.99 14.42
C LEU A 75 -8.92 9.24 15.55
N VAL A 76 -7.78 8.62 15.24
CA VAL A 76 -6.95 7.93 16.24
C VAL A 76 -6.45 8.91 17.30
N GLY A 77 -5.92 10.05 16.87
CA GLY A 77 -5.44 11.08 17.79
C GLY A 77 -6.54 11.58 18.72
N SER A 78 -7.74 11.77 18.18
CA SER A 78 -8.89 12.23 18.95
C SER A 78 -9.40 11.19 19.95
N LEU A 79 -9.52 9.93 19.51
CA LEU A 79 -10.03 8.85 20.36
C LEU A 79 -9.07 8.48 21.50
N LEU A 80 -7.77 8.56 21.25
CA LEU A 80 -6.75 8.25 22.25
C LEU A 80 -6.28 9.48 23.02
N GLU A 81 -6.80 10.66 22.67
CA GLU A 81 -6.43 11.92 23.32
C GLU A 81 -4.92 12.19 23.28
N ILE A 82 -4.29 11.91 22.14
CA ILE A 82 -2.86 12.14 21.90
C ILE A 82 -2.65 13.26 20.89
N ASP A 83 -1.49 13.92 20.96
CA ASP A 83 -1.16 15.00 20.02
C ASP A 83 -0.73 14.47 18.64
N GLU A 84 -0.55 15.37 17.67
CA GLU A 84 -0.18 15.02 16.31
C GLU A 84 1.18 14.33 16.23
N LYS A 85 2.14 14.79 17.03
CA LYS A 85 3.49 14.21 17.08
C LYS A 85 3.45 12.77 17.57
N THR A 86 2.70 12.50 18.64
CA THR A 86 2.55 11.16 19.20
C THR A 86 1.82 10.25 18.22
N THR A 87 0.81 10.77 17.51
CA THR A 87 0.09 10.04 16.49
C THR A 87 1.02 9.68 15.32
N LEU A 88 1.86 10.60 14.86
CA LEU A 88 2.86 10.34 13.82
C LEU A 88 3.86 9.26 14.26
N MET A 89 4.29 9.28 15.50
CA MET A 89 5.28 8.34 16.02
C MET A 89 4.70 6.95 16.32
N SER A 90 3.39 6.84 16.49
CA SER A 90 2.73 5.57 16.80
C SER A 90 1.91 5.06 15.62
N TRP A 91 0.83 5.72 15.29
CA TRP A 91 -0.10 5.28 14.26
C TRP A 91 0.55 5.22 12.86
N THR A 92 1.20 6.29 12.45
CA THR A 92 1.85 6.36 11.14
C THR A 92 2.97 5.34 11.02
N MET A 93 3.77 5.17 12.06
CA MET A 93 4.84 4.16 12.08
C MET A 93 4.27 2.75 12.00
N MET A 94 3.22 2.46 12.76
CA MET A 94 2.55 1.16 12.73
C MET A 94 1.98 0.86 11.34
N GLU A 95 1.26 1.80 10.75
CA GLU A 95 0.68 1.67 9.42
C GLU A 95 1.77 1.45 8.36
N THR A 96 2.89 2.16 8.48
CA THR A 96 4.02 2.01 7.56
C THR A 96 4.68 0.64 7.70
N ILE A 97 4.86 0.16 8.92
CA ILE A 97 5.41 -1.18 9.18
C ILE A 97 4.48 -2.26 8.59
N ILE A 98 3.17 -2.12 8.77
CA ILE A 98 2.19 -3.02 8.18
C ILE A 98 2.32 -3.04 6.65
N GLY A 99 2.45 -1.87 6.03
CA GLY A 99 2.61 -1.75 4.58
C GLY A 99 3.86 -2.45 4.07
N PHE A 100 4.99 -2.23 4.70
CA PHE A 100 6.25 -2.87 4.31
C PHE A 100 6.26 -4.37 4.60
N THR A 101 5.64 -4.80 5.69
CA THR A 101 5.48 -6.23 5.99
C THR A 101 4.64 -6.91 4.91
N GLY A 102 3.56 -6.27 4.48
CA GLY A 102 2.73 -6.75 3.37
C GLY A 102 3.53 -6.89 2.08
N LEU A 103 4.40 -5.93 1.77
CA LEU A 103 5.27 -6.01 0.61
C LEU A 103 6.22 -7.21 0.69
N ILE A 104 6.86 -7.40 1.83
CA ILE A 104 7.78 -8.54 2.03
C ILE A 104 7.04 -9.86 1.85
N CYS A 105 5.87 -10.01 2.44
CA CYS A 105 5.04 -11.21 2.27
C CYS A 105 4.64 -11.43 0.80
N THR A 106 4.29 -10.37 0.11
CA THR A 106 3.93 -10.41 -1.31
C THR A 106 5.09 -10.88 -2.16
N ILE A 107 6.29 -10.37 -1.91
CA ILE A 107 7.51 -10.77 -2.63
C ILE A 107 7.78 -12.26 -2.40
N VAL A 108 7.70 -12.72 -1.14
CA VAL A 108 7.92 -14.12 -0.80
C VAL A 108 6.93 -15.02 -1.53
N ILE A 109 5.64 -14.67 -1.54
CA ILE A 109 4.61 -15.43 -2.25
C ILE A 109 4.91 -15.47 -3.75
N SER A 110 5.33 -14.37 -4.34
CA SER A 110 5.67 -14.28 -5.76
C SER A 110 6.84 -15.19 -6.14
N LEU A 111 7.79 -15.39 -5.23
CA LEU A 111 8.93 -16.28 -5.48
C LEU A 111 8.52 -17.76 -5.53
N PHE A 112 7.46 -18.14 -4.84
CA PHE A 112 6.97 -19.51 -4.81
C PHE A 112 5.86 -19.79 -5.82
N ALA A 113 5.41 -18.78 -6.50
CA ALA A 113 4.41 -18.90 -7.55
C ALA A 113 5.08 -19.07 -8.91
#